data_da70fa5531d8723de7d00f799ce9a11d
#
_entry.id   da70fa5531d8723de7d00f799ce9a11d
#
_cell.length_a   1.000
_cell.length_b   1.000
_cell.length_c   1.000
_cell.angle_alpha   90.00
_cell.angle_beta   90.00
_cell.angle_gamma   90.00
#
_symmetry.space_group_name_H-M   'P 1'
#
loop_
_entity.id
_entity.type
_entity.pdbx_description
1 polymer ?
#
loop_
_entity_poly.entity_id
_entity_poly.type
_entity_poly.pdbx_seq_one_letter_code
_entity_poly.pdbx_strand_id
1 'polypeptide(L)'
;VQNDWFYVGYGSGGDVKPPYKVNLIKGLENEGVKIDETLKKIYADWSVKNVPYEGFWGHWPFHFDEMPLSDKVVGEAAKRANKAIVVIGRAAGEDREQKLEKGSFYLTDEEKKMLSVVTKNFNSTILIIDNGNIMDLSFIDAYGSALSSALYVWNGGMESGNAVARVLSGKVNPSGRLPDTIANRSNDYPSSKNFGGTKYYNYQVDVY
;
A
#
# COMPACT_ATOMS: atom_id res chain seq x y z
N VAL A 1 0.99 -5.62 5.79
CA VAL A 1 1.92 -4.81 4.97
C VAL A 1 3.07 -4.23 5.78
N GLN A 2 2.87 -3.76 7.03
CA GLN A 2 4.00 -3.23 7.80
C GLN A 2 5.16 -4.22 8.00
N ASN A 3 4.86 -5.53 8.08
CA ASN A 3 5.84 -6.61 8.21
C ASN A 3 6.19 -7.23 6.84
N ASP A 4 5.23 -7.21 5.89
CA ASP A 4 5.30 -7.86 4.59
C ASP A 4 5.27 -6.83 3.46
N TRP A 5 6.23 -5.93 3.48
CA TRP A 5 6.42 -4.84 2.54
C TRP A 5 6.69 -5.34 1.12
N PHE A 6 5.95 -4.86 0.13
CA PHE A 6 6.16 -5.20 -1.28
C PHE A 6 7.37 -4.44 -1.84
N TYR A 7 8.53 -5.02 -1.77
CA TYR A 7 9.79 -4.41 -2.22
C TYR A 7 10.07 -4.60 -3.71
N VAL A 8 9.46 -5.60 -4.35
CA VAL A 8 9.55 -5.89 -5.79
C VAL A 8 8.21 -6.41 -6.30
N GLY A 9 8.02 -6.39 -7.63
CA GLY A 9 6.90 -7.06 -8.27
C GLY A 9 7.11 -8.57 -8.38
N TYR A 10 6.07 -9.28 -8.81
CA TYR A 10 6.13 -10.70 -9.12
C TYR A 10 6.50 -10.93 -10.60
N GLY A 11 6.82 -12.16 -10.97
CA GLY A 11 7.14 -12.57 -12.33
C GLY A 11 8.59 -13.01 -12.51
N SER A 12 9.00 -13.31 -13.73
CA SER A 12 10.34 -13.83 -14.03
C SER A 12 11.44 -12.84 -13.63
N GLY A 13 11.24 -11.55 -13.90
CA GLY A 13 12.12 -10.47 -13.46
C GLY A 13 11.90 -10.04 -12.01
N GLY A 14 10.76 -10.38 -11.42
CA GLY A 14 10.37 -10.02 -10.04
C GLY A 14 10.71 -11.08 -8.99
N ASP A 15 11.06 -12.31 -9.38
CA ASP A 15 11.51 -13.36 -8.45
C ASP A 15 12.93 -13.10 -7.96
N VAL A 16 13.08 -12.02 -7.23
CA VAL A 16 14.37 -11.57 -6.68
C VAL A 16 14.54 -12.08 -5.26
N LYS A 17 15.67 -12.72 -5.00
CA LYS A 17 16.07 -13.16 -3.65
C LYS A 17 17.10 -12.21 -3.07
N PRO A 18 16.68 -11.10 -2.46
CA PRO A 18 17.60 -10.14 -1.90
C PRO A 18 18.31 -10.73 -0.66
N PRO A 19 19.55 -10.34 -0.39
CA PRO A 19 20.28 -10.79 0.81
C PRO A 19 19.63 -10.29 2.10
N TYR A 20 18.87 -9.19 2.04
CA TYR A 20 18.07 -8.64 3.13
C TYR A 20 16.96 -7.75 2.58
N LYS A 21 16.03 -7.38 3.46
CA LYS A 21 14.95 -6.41 3.18
C LYS A 21 14.79 -5.47 4.37
N VAL A 22 14.53 -4.21 4.07
CA VAL A 22 14.17 -3.22 5.09
C VAL A 22 12.72 -2.82 4.88
N ASN A 23 11.84 -3.25 5.80
CA ASN A 23 10.45 -2.80 5.82
C ASN A 23 10.33 -1.40 6.43
N LEU A 24 9.13 -0.81 6.36
CA LEU A 24 8.91 0.55 6.83
C LEU A 24 9.21 0.73 8.33
N ILE A 25 8.81 -0.23 9.18
CA ILE A 25 9.07 -0.16 10.62
C ILE A 25 10.56 -0.10 10.89
N LYS A 26 11.34 -1.01 10.28
CA LYS A 26 12.78 -1.02 10.43
C LYS A 26 13.43 0.26 9.90
N GLY A 27 12.94 0.78 8.78
CA GLY A 27 13.40 2.06 8.24
C GLY A 27 13.14 3.23 9.21
N LEU A 28 11.96 3.30 9.80
CA LEU A 28 11.62 4.33 10.79
C LEU A 28 12.48 4.23 12.06
N GLU A 29 12.72 3.01 12.55
CA GLU A 29 13.63 2.77 13.67
C GLU A 29 15.06 3.24 13.35
N ASN A 30 15.57 2.94 12.16
CA ASN A 30 16.89 3.38 11.69
C ASN A 30 17.01 4.91 11.63
N GLU A 31 15.90 5.61 11.37
CA GLU A 31 15.80 7.07 11.38
C GLU A 31 15.58 7.67 12.79
N GLY A 32 15.49 6.82 13.82
CA GLY A 32 15.28 7.25 15.22
C GLY A 32 13.84 7.65 15.52
N VAL A 33 12.89 7.29 14.66
CA VAL A 33 11.46 7.53 14.91
C VAL A 33 10.94 6.56 15.97
N LYS A 34 10.29 7.09 16.99
CA LYS A 34 9.69 6.26 18.05
C LYS A 34 8.41 5.61 17.53
N ILE A 35 8.36 4.31 17.60
CA ILE A 35 7.21 3.49 17.19
C ILE A 35 6.39 3.12 18.44
N ASP A 36 5.07 3.00 18.31
CA ASP A 36 4.23 2.41 19.35
C ASP A 36 4.50 0.90 19.45
N GLU A 37 5.33 0.51 20.38
CA GLU A 37 5.74 -0.89 20.58
C GLU A 37 4.56 -1.80 20.94
N THR A 38 3.51 -1.26 21.58
CA THR A 38 2.30 -2.04 21.89
C THR A 38 1.55 -2.41 20.62
N LEU A 39 1.31 -1.46 19.72
CA LEU A 39 0.64 -1.73 18.46
C LEU A 39 1.50 -2.62 17.55
N LYS A 40 2.81 -2.35 17.49
CA LYS A 40 3.78 -3.20 16.76
C LYS A 40 3.70 -4.65 17.22
N LYS A 41 3.64 -4.90 18.54
CA LYS A 41 3.51 -6.25 19.08
C LYS A 41 2.17 -6.90 18.71
N ILE A 42 1.05 -6.17 18.78
CA ILE A 42 -0.28 -6.67 18.40
C ILE A 42 -0.26 -7.17 16.95
N TYR A 43 0.31 -6.40 16.02
CA TYR A 43 0.46 -6.79 14.62
C TYR A 43 1.39 -7.99 14.45
N ALA A 44 2.52 -8.02 15.15
CA ALA A 44 3.45 -9.16 15.11
C ALA A 44 2.78 -10.45 15.60
N ASP A 45 2.06 -10.41 16.72
CA ASP A 45 1.34 -11.56 17.27
C ASP A 45 0.22 -12.03 16.32
N TRP A 46 -0.44 -11.11 15.61
CA TRP A 46 -1.45 -11.45 14.62
C TRP A 46 -0.82 -12.10 13.37
N SER A 47 0.28 -11.56 12.85
CA SER A 47 0.98 -12.07 11.66
C SER A 47 1.48 -13.50 11.83
N VAL A 48 1.90 -13.89 13.05
CA VAL A 48 2.32 -15.27 13.34
C VAL A 48 1.17 -16.28 13.13
N LYS A 49 -0.07 -15.85 13.38
CA LYS A 49 -1.27 -16.68 13.24
C LYS A 49 -1.92 -16.60 11.86
N ASN A 50 -1.59 -15.56 11.12
CA ASN A 50 -2.16 -15.24 9.81
C ASN A 50 -1.03 -15.05 8.80
N VAL A 51 -0.31 -16.14 8.55
CA VAL A 51 0.82 -16.17 7.61
C VAL A 51 0.29 -15.88 6.20
N PRO A 52 0.82 -14.89 5.49
CA PRO A 52 0.38 -14.59 4.14
C PRO A 52 0.58 -15.78 3.20
N TYR A 53 -0.37 -15.98 2.30
CA TYR A 53 -0.19 -16.90 1.19
C TYR A 53 0.74 -16.22 0.16
N GLU A 54 1.92 -16.80 -0.05
CA GLU A 54 2.92 -16.23 -0.97
C GLU A 54 2.57 -16.44 -2.44
N GLY A 55 1.71 -17.44 -2.73
CA GLY A 55 1.31 -17.74 -4.10
C GLY A 55 2.35 -18.53 -4.88
N PHE A 56 2.13 -18.60 -6.19
CA PHE A 56 3.06 -19.20 -7.15
C PHE A 56 2.82 -18.53 -8.51
N TRP A 57 3.61 -18.86 -9.53
CA TRP A 57 3.56 -18.24 -10.85
C TRP A 57 2.13 -18.03 -11.39
N GLY A 58 1.79 -16.79 -11.72
CA GLY A 58 0.46 -16.38 -12.20
C GLY A 58 -0.66 -16.39 -11.15
N HIS A 59 -0.38 -16.84 -9.93
CA HIS A 59 -1.35 -16.98 -8.84
C HIS A 59 -0.92 -16.27 -7.55
N TRP A 60 -0.04 -15.29 -7.64
CA TRP A 60 0.32 -14.45 -6.49
C TRP A 60 -0.90 -13.65 -5.99
N PRO A 61 -1.01 -13.42 -4.66
CA PRO A 61 -2.08 -12.61 -4.12
C PRO A 61 -1.96 -11.15 -4.58
N PHE A 62 -3.06 -10.45 -4.76
CA PHE A 62 -3.03 -9.00 -5.03
C PHE A 62 -2.69 -8.18 -3.78
N HIS A 63 -3.05 -8.66 -2.62
CA HIS A 63 -2.80 -8.04 -1.33
C HIS A 63 -2.63 -9.12 -0.25
N PHE A 64 -2.13 -8.72 0.90
CA PHE A 64 -2.18 -9.52 2.10
C PHE A 64 -3.37 -9.09 2.96
N ASP A 65 -3.94 -10.04 3.72
CA ASP A 65 -5.04 -9.75 4.62
C ASP A 65 -4.64 -8.68 5.65
N GLU A 66 -5.53 -7.74 5.92
CA GLU A 66 -5.33 -6.71 6.92
C GLU A 66 -5.90 -7.17 8.27
N MET A 67 -5.17 -6.89 9.33
CA MET A 67 -5.61 -7.19 10.69
C MET A 67 -6.84 -6.35 11.04
N PRO A 68 -7.96 -6.97 11.49
CA PRO A 68 -9.11 -6.22 11.97
C PRO A 68 -8.76 -5.34 13.16
N LEU A 69 -8.88 -4.02 13.02
CA LEU A 69 -8.64 -3.05 14.07
C LEU A 69 -9.93 -2.65 14.78
N SER A 70 -9.92 -2.68 16.11
CA SER A 70 -11.01 -2.14 16.92
C SER A 70 -10.76 -0.68 17.30
N ASP A 71 -11.82 0.09 17.50
CA ASP A 71 -11.77 1.47 18.00
C ASP A 71 -11.00 1.57 19.34
N LYS A 72 -11.13 0.55 20.20
CA LYS A 72 -10.38 0.47 21.47
C LYS A 72 -8.87 0.40 21.25
N VAL A 73 -8.40 -0.47 20.35
CA VAL A 73 -6.95 -0.65 20.08
C VAL A 73 -6.36 0.63 19.50
N VAL A 74 -7.06 1.24 18.53
CA VAL A 74 -6.59 2.48 17.89
C VAL A 74 -6.68 3.67 18.84
N GLY A 75 -7.75 3.77 19.63
CA GLY A 75 -7.89 4.82 20.65
C GLY A 75 -6.81 4.76 21.73
N GLU A 76 -6.40 3.56 22.16
CA GLU A 76 -5.26 3.42 23.08
C GLU A 76 -3.92 3.79 22.41
N ALA A 77 -3.73 3.45 21.13
CA ALA A 77 -2.53 3.88 20.39
C ALA A 77 -2.48 5.41 20.24
N ALA A 78 -3.61 6.07 20.00
CA ALA A 78 -3.70 7.53 19.88
C ALA A 78 -3.35 8.30 21.18
N LYS A 79 -3.42 7.63 22.32
CA LYS A 79 -2.94 8.22 23.59
C LYS A 79 -1.40 8.23 23.71
N ARG A 80 -0.71 7.38 22.94
CA ARG A 80 0.75 7.20 23.00
C ARG A 80 1.48 7.80 21.80
N ALA A 81 0.76 8.03 20.70
CA ALA A 81 1.32 8.58 19.46
C ALA A 81 0.44 9.74 18.95
N ASN A 82 1.05 10.73 18.34
CA ASN A 82 0.36 11.91 17.80
C ASN A 82 0.10 11.82 16.28
N LYS A 83 0.66 10.84 15.61
CA LYS A 83 0.50 10.58 14.18
C LYS A 83 0.27 9.10 13.92
N ALA A 84 -0.54 8.78 12.94
CA ALA A 84 -0.68 7.45 12.41
C ALA A 84 -0.06 7.36 11.00
N ILE A 85 0.52 6.21 10.68
CA ILE A 85 0.91 5.85 9.32
C ILE A 85 0.09 4.62 8.94
N VAL A 86 -0.72 4.75 7.90
CA VAL A 86 -1.49 3.64 7.32
C VAL A 86 -0.79 3.22 6.04
N VAL A 87 -0.57 1.93 5.86
CA VAL A 87 0.04 1.37 4.66
C VAL A 87 -0.98 0.50 3.94
N ILE A 88 -1.23 0.82 2.67
CA ILE A 88 -2.01 -0.01 1.76
C ILE A 88 -1.04 -0.64 0.77
N GLY A 89 -0.98 -1.96 0.75
CA GLY A 89 -0.08 -2.71 -0.12
C GLY A 89 -0.82 -3.44 -1.23
N ARG A 90 -0.22 -3.46 -2.41
CA ARG A 90 -0.69 -4.25 -3.56
C ARG A 90 0.48 -4.89 -4.27
N ALA A 91 0.29 -6.15 -4.59
CA ALA A 91 1.21 -6.83 -5.47
C ALA A 91 1.00 -6.40 -6.92
N ALA A 92 2.09 -6.34 -7.67
CA ALA A 92 2.10 -6.18 -9.11
C ALA A 92 3.05 -7.23 -9.72
N GLY A 93 2.91 -7.53 -10.99
CA GLY A 93 3.85 -8.46 -11.64
C GLY A 93 3.37 -8.93 -13.00
N GLU A 94 4.24 -9.69 -13.63
CA GLU A 94 4.00 -10.35 -14.91
C GLU A 94 2.87 -11.37 -14.78
N ASP A 95 1.99 -11.44 -15.78
CA ASP A 95 0.79 -12.29 -15.80
C ASP A 95 -0.15 -12.09 -14.59
N ARG A 96 -0.09 -10.90 -13.98
CA ARG A 96 -0.90 -10.55 -12.83
C ARG A 96 -1.53 -9.17 -13.01
N GLU A 97 -2.37 -9.07 -14.03
CA GLU A 97 -3.11 -7.86 -14.35
C GLU A 97 -4.02 -7.47 -13.20
N GLN A 98 -4.09 -6.17 -13.00
CA GLN A 98 -5.00 -5.59 -12.03
C GLN A 98 -6.46 -5.86 -12.40
N LYS A 99 -7.27 -6.16 -11.39
CA LYS A 99 -8.71 -6.39 -11.55
C LYS A 99 -9.50 -5.29 -10.87
N LEU A 100 -10.64 -4.93 -11.47
CA LEU A 100 -11.58 -3.96 -10.89
C LEU A 100 -12.38 -4.58 -9.74
N GLU A 101 -11.67 -5.09 -8.73
CA GLU A 101 -12.23 -5.76 -7.56
C GLU A 101 -11.54 -5.30 -6.26
N LYS A 102 -12.17 -5.61 -5.12
CA LYS A 102 -11.62 -5.33 -3.79
C LYS A 102 -10.31 -6.08 -3.58
N GLY A 103 -9.32 -5.41 -3.01
CA GLY A 103 -7.99 -5.97 -2.77
C GLY A 103 -7.06 -5.97 -3.99
N SER A 104 -7.55 -5.54 -5.15
CA SER A 104 -6.75 -5.23 -6.33
C SER A 104 -6.84 -3.73 -6.62
N PHE A 105 -7.77 -3.28 -7.47
CA PHE A 105 -7.94 -1.86 -7.77
C PHE A 105 -8.61 -1.09 -6.62
N TYR A 106 -9.59 -1.69 -5.95
CA TYR A 106 -10.32 -1.07 -4.84
C TYR A 106 -9.83 -1.55 -3.47
N LEU A 107 -10.06 -0.73 -2.44
CA LEU A 107 -9.82 -1.13 -1.04
C LEU A 107 -10.66 -2.35 -0.65
N THR A 108 -10.10 -3.21 0.19
CA THR A 108 -10.86 -4.24 0.91
C THR A 108 -11.78 -3.60 1.96
N ASP A 109 -12.72 -4.36 2.48
CA ASP A 109 -13.60 -3.87 3.54
C ASP A 109 -12.82 -3.65 4.86
N GLU A 110 -11.82 -4.48 5.13
CA GLU A 110 -10.94 -4.34 6.30
C GLU A 110 -10.05 -3.10 6.18
N GLU A 111 -9.50 -2.80 5.03
CA GLU A 111 -8.73 -1.57 4.78
C GLU A 111 -9.59 -0.31 4.95
N LYS A 112 -10.84 -0.33 4.48
CA LYS A 112 -11.80 0.76 4.71
C LYS A 112 -12.11 0.95 6.19
N LYS A 113 -12.33 -0.15 6.93
CA LYS A 113 -12.54 -0.11 8.38
C LYS A 113 -11.31 0.41 9.09
N MET A 114 -10.11 -0.05 8.73
CA MET A 114 -8.85 0.44 9.29
C MET A 114 -8.71 1.96 9.09
N LEU A 115 -8.84 2.45 7.86
CA LEU A 115 -8.79 3.89 7.57
C LEU A 115 -9.82 4.67 8.39
N SER A 116 -11.06 4.19 8.44
CA SER A 116 -12.14 4.85 9.19
C SER A 116 -11.84 4.93 10.68
N VAL A 117 -11.38 3.83 11.30
CA VAL A 117 -11.05 3.80 12.72
C VAL A 117 -9.81 4.65 13.03
N VAL A 118 -8.79 4.61 12.18
CA VAL A 118 -7.56 5.39 12.38
C VAL A 118 -7.84 6.87 12.25
N THR A 119 -8.50 7.32 11.18
CA THR A 119 -8.79 8.74 10.96
C THR A 119 -9.79 9.33 11.97
N LYS A 120 -10.62 8.49 12.58
CA LYS A 120 -11.49 8.90 13.71
C LYS A 120 -10.69 9.21 14.98
N ASN A 121 -9.60 8.48 15.23
CA ASN A 121 -8.84 8.57 16.49
C ASN A 121 -7.58 9.44 16.37
N PHE A 122 -7.06 9.67 15.17
CA PHE A 122 -5.87 10.49 14.94
C PHE A 122 -6.21 11.71 14.09
N ASN A 123 -5.77 12.88 14.53
CA ASN A 123 -5.92 14.13 13.78
C ASN A 123 -4.92 14.26 12.62
N SER A 124 -3.91 13.41 12.55
CA SER A 124 -2.90 13.40 11.51
C SER A 124 -2.56 11.96 11.12
N THR A 125 -3.07 11.54 9.99
CA THR A 125 -2.80 10.24 9.39
C THR A 125 -2.06 10.42 8.08
N ILE A 126 -0.98 9.70 7.90
CA ILE A 126 -0.21 9.64 6.66
C ILE A 126 -0.55 8.33 5.96
N LEU A 127 -0.98 8.39 4.70
CA LEU A 127 -1.22 7.22 3.88
C LEU A 127 0.02 6.90 3.05
N ILE A 128 0.49 5.67 3.14
CA ILE A 128 1.53 5.12 2.26
C ILE A 128 0.87 4.09 1.34
N ILE A 129 1.09 4.24 0.04
CA ILE A 129 0.62 3.29 -0.98
C ILE A 129 1.84 2.57 -1.53
N ASP A 130 2.01 1.33 -1.09
CA ASP A 130 3.06 0.39 -1.51
C ASP A 130 2.49 -0.51 -2.60
N ASN A 131 2.49 -0.02 -3.84
CA ASN A 131 1.83 -0.69 -4.95
C ASN A 131 2.62 -0.51 -6.25
N GLY A 132 2.91 -1.58 -6.95
CA GLY A 132 3.56 -1.55 -8.26
C GLY A 132 2.65 -1.16 -9.43
N ASN A 133 1.34 -1.04 -9.21
CA ASN A 133 0.32 -0.60 -10.17
C ASN A 133 -0.41 0.65 -9.64
N ILE A 134 -1.24 1.28 -10.48
CA ILE A 134 -2.20 2.27 -10.01
C ILE A 134 -3.36 1.59 -9.27
N MET A 135 -4.07 2.35 -8.43
CA MET A 135 -5.31 1.90 -7.79
C MET A 135 -6.29 3.05 -7.67
N ASP A 136 -7.53 2.75 -7.34
CA ASP A 136 -8.52 3.78 -7.02
C ASP A 136 -8.05 4.60 -5.81
N LEU A 137 -7.97 5.92 -5.98
CA LEU A 137 -7.64 6.88 -4.92
C LEU A 137 -8.83 7.78 -4.56
N SER A 138 -10.00 7.57 -5.16
CA SER A 138 -11.19 8.41 -4.91
C SER A 138 -11.64 8.39 -3.45
N PHE A 139 -11.24 7.35 -2.68
CA PHE A 139 -11.56 7.25 -1.26
C PHE A 139 -10.85 8.30 -0.39
N ILE A 140 -9.75 8.90 -0.86
CA ILE A 140 -8.95 9.85 -0.06
C ILE A 140 -9.79 11.03 0.39
N ASP A 141 -10.61 11.57 -0.50
CA ASP A 141 -11.45 12.74 -0.22
C ASP A 141 -12.47 12.49 0.89
N ALA A 142 -12.88 11.23 1.08
CA ALA A 142 -13.86 10.87 2.12
C ALA A 142 -13.34 11.06 3.56
N TYR A 143 -12.02 11.13 3.75
CA TYR A 143 -11.39 11.27 5.07
C TYR A 143 -10.98 12.70 5.42
N GLY A 144 -11.09 13.64 4.47
CA GLY A 144 -10.83 15.06 4.68
C GLY A 144 -9.45 15.33 5.28
N SER A 145 -9.38 16.31 6.18
CA SER A 145 -8.13 16.74 6.83
C SER A 145 -7.51 15.72 7.80
N ALA A 146 -8.25 14.70 8.23
CA ALA A 146 -7.72 13.64 9.08
C ALA A 146 -6.68 12.77 8.33
N LEU A 147 -6.82 12.67 7.02
CA LEU A 147 -5.79 12.11 6.14
C LEU A 147 -4.89 13.23 5.62
N SER A 148 -3.83 13.55 6.40
CA SER A 148 -3.02 14.75 6.21
C SER A 148 -2.09 14.72 5.01
N SER A 149 -1.72 13.56 4.53
CA SER A 149 -0.90 13.37 3.32
C SER A 149 -0.96 11.95 2.81
N ALA A 150 -0.64 11.78 1.53
CA ALA A 150 -0.49 10.48 0.88
C ALA A 150 0.82 10.43 0.09
N LEU A 151 1.52 9.30 0.15
CA LEU A 151 2.75 9.04 -0.58
C LEU A 151 2.62 7.71 -1.35
N TYR A 152 2.80 7.78 -2.65
CA TYR A 152 2.86 6.61 -3.51
C TYR A 152 4.32 6.16 -3.63
N VAL A 153 4.66 4.96 -3.13
CA VAL A 153 6.06 4.54 -3.02
C VAL A 153 6.48 3.49 -4.02
N TRP A 154 5.54 2.94 -4.77
CA TRP A 154 5.79 1.88 -5.76
C TRP A 154 6.56 0.70 -5.13
N ASN A 155 7.21 -0.11 -5.96
CA ASN A 155 8.12 -1.17 -5.50
C ASN A 155 9.53 -0.62 -5.37
N GLY A 156 9.92 -0.21 -4.17
CA GLY A 156 11.15 0.56 -3.92
C GLY A 156 12.42 -0.28 -3.72
N GLY A 157 12.38 -1.60 -3.93
CA GLY A 157 13.54 -2.48 -3.72
C GLY A 157 13.85 -2.76 -2.25
N MET A 158 14.97 -3.44 -2.00
CA MET A 158 15.34 -3.94 -0.65
C MET A 158 15.54 -2.84 0.39
N GLU A 159 15.86 -1.61 -0.02
CA GLU A 159 16.07 -0.44 0.85
C GLU A 159 14.85 0.48 0.94
N SER A 160 13.70 0.08 0.40
CA SER A 160 12.54 0.96 0.29
C SER A 160 12.03 1.48 1.64
N GLY A 161 12.07 0.66 2.69
CA GLY A 161 11.73 1.10 4.04
C GLY A 161 12.61 2.23 4.57
N ASN A 162 13.92 2.16 4.35
CA ASN A 162 14.85 3.24 4.70
C ASN A 162 14.59 4.50 3.86
N ALA A 163 14.38 4.35 2.55
CA ALA A 163 14.12 5.49 1.66
C ALA A 163 12.83 6.23 2.06
N VAL A 164 11.75 5.49 2.29
CA VAL A 164 10.47 6.06 2.73
C VAL A 164 10.58 6.71 4.11
N ALA A 165 11.27 6.07 5.06
CA ALA A 165 11.49 6.63 6.39
C ALA A 165 12.25 7.96 6.35
N ARG A 166 13.24 8.11 5.46
CA ARG A 166 13.97 9.38 5.27
C ARG A 166 13.08 10.49 4.71
N VAL A 167 12.14 10.15 3.84
CA VAL A 167 11.13 11.11 3.36
C VAL A 167 10.20 11.50 4.51
N LEU A 168 9.69 10.53 5.27
CA LEU A 168 8.77 10.78 6.38
C LEU A 168 9.40 11.57 7.53
N SER A 169 10.70 11.38 7.78
CA SER A 169 11.47 12.15 8.79
C SER A 169 11.87 13.55 8.31
N GLY A 170 11.62 13.89 7.04
CA GLY A 170 12.01 15.17 6.45
C GLY A 170 13.48 15.30 6.09
N LYS A 171 14.28 14.23 6.20
CA LYS A 171 15.70 14.25 5.81
C LYS A 171 15.89 14.33 4.30
N VAL A 172 14.91 13.84 3.55
CA VAL A 172 14.90 13.89 2.09
C VAL A 172 13.56 14.43 1.63
N ASN A 173 13.59 15.41 0.73
CA ASN A 173 12.38 15.88 0.07
C ASN A 173 12.07 14.98 -1.13
N PRO A 174 10.84 14.42 -1.24
CA PRO A 174 10.49 13.58 -2.37
C PRO A 174 10.50 14.40 -3.67
N SER A 175 11.32 14.00 -4.63
CA SER A 175 11.42 14.67 -5.94
C SER A 175 10.62 13.96 -7.04
N GLY A 176 10.17 12.74 -6.79
CA GLY A 176 9.36 11.95 -7.72
C GLY A 176 8.03 12.61 -8.06
N ARG A 177 7.54 12.33 -9.25
CA ARG A 177 6.20 12.68 -9.72
C ARG A 177 5.46 11.41 -10.06
N LEU A 178 4.12 11.44 -10.03
CA LEU A 178 3.33 10.36 -10.59
C LEU A 178 3.61 10.29 -12.09
N PRO A 179 3.93 9.11 -12.65
CA PRO A 179 4.17 8.94 -14.07
C PRO A 179 2.90 9.11 -14.89
N ASP A 180 1.73 8.88 -14.27
CA ASP A 180 0.42 8.91 -14.88
C ASP A 180 -0.57 9.73 -14.07
N THR A 181 -1.67 10.12 -14.71
CA THR A 181 -2.84 10.67 -14.03
C THR A 181 -3.67 9.53 -13.45
N ILE A 182 -3.93 9.57 -12.15
CA ILE A 182 -4.83 8.62 -11.50
C ILE A 182 -6.26 9.19 -11.59
N ALA A 183 -7.10 8.53 -12.36
CA ALA A 183 -8.48 8.96 -12.58
C ALA A 183 -9.37 8.70 -11.36
N ASN A 184 -10.44 9.49 -11.20
CA ASN A 184 -11.42 9.32 -10.12
C ASN A 184 -12.22 8.02 -10.26
N ARG A 185 -12.40 7.52 -11.47
CA ARG A 185 -13.10 6.26 -11.76
C ARG A 185 -12.36 5.49 -12.85
N SER A 186 -12.39 4.18 -12.78
CA SER A 186 -11.75 3.32 -13.80
C SER A 186 -12.23 3.62 -15.22
N ASN A 187 -13.52 3.98 -15.40
CA ASN A 187 -14.09 4.31 -16.71
C ASN A 187 -13.68 5.70 -17.25
N ASP A 188 -13.01 6.51 -16.45
CA ASP A 188 -12.49 7.81 -16.88
C ASP A 188 -11.16 7.67 -17.64
N TYR A 189 -10.51 6.48 -17.56
CA TYR A 189 -9.38 6.17 -18.43
C TYR A 189 -9.89 5.88 -19.84
N PRO A 190 -9.44 6.58 -20.86
CA PRO A 190 -9.88 6.31 -22.25
C PRO A 190 -9.62 4.88 -22.70
N SER A 191 -8.51 4.28 -22.27
CA SER A 191 -8.13 2.89 -22.56
C SER A 191 -9.01 1.83 -21.90
N SER A 192 -9.82 2.18 -20.90
CA SER A 192 -10.63 1.21 -20.14
C SER A 192 -11.59 0.40 -21.00
N LYS A 193 -12.08 0.97 -22.10
CA LYS A 193 -12.98 0.30 -23.05
C LYS A 193 -12.28 -0.70 -23.95
N ASN A 194 -10.98 -0.60 -24.07
CA ASN A 194 -10.13 -1.39 -24.97
C ASN A 194 -9.20 -2.34 -24.23
N PHE A 195 -9.19 -2.26 -22.89
CA PHE A 195 -8.35 -3.10 -22.06
C PHE A 195 -8.77 -4.57 -22.09
N GLY A 196 -7.79 -5.45 -22.13
CA GLY A 196 -8.01 -6.91 -22.06
C GLY A 196 -8.18 -7.59 -23.40
N GLY A 197 -8.25 -6.85 -24.50
CA GLY A 197 -8.33 -7.40 -25.86
C GLY A 197 -9.48 -8.39 -26.06
N THR A 198 -9.72 -8.80 -27.26
CA THR A 198 -10.57 -9.94 -27.58
C THR A 198 -9.71 -11.16 -27.93
N LYS A 199 -10.31 -12.34 -27.93
CA LYS A 199 -9.69 -13.58 -28.40
C LYS A 199 -9.03 -13.47 -29.79
N TYR A 200 -9.32 -12.41 -30.54
CA TYR A 200 -8.81 -12.12 -31.88
C TYR A 200 -7.86 -10.92 -31.95
N TYR A 201 -7.36 -10.45 -30.80
CA TYR A 201 -6.39 -9.34 -30.76
C TYR A 201 -6.86 -8.05 -31.44
N ASN A 202 -8.13 -7.72 -31.33
CA ASN A 202 -8.60 -6.42 -31.77
C ASN A 202 -8.18 -5.34 -30.75
N TYR A 203 -7.00 -4.78 -31.00
CA TYR A 203 -6.52 -3.65 -30.22
C TYR A 203 -6.97 -2.35 -30.86
N GLN A 204 -7.50 -1.45 -30.08
CA GLN A 204 -7.64 -0.05 -30.45
C GLN A 204 -6.53 0.71 -29.72
N VAL A 205 -5.77 1.48 -30.48
CA VAL A 205 -4.78 2.40 -29.91
C VAL A 205 -5.50 3.71 -29.59
N ASP A 206 -5.52 4.06 -28.31
CA ASP A 206 -5.99 5.38 -27.88
C ASP A 206 -4.82 6.34 -27.87
N VAL A 207 -4.91 7.40 -28.62
CA VAL A 207 -3.91 8.48 -28.68
C VAL A 207 -4.48 9.69 -27.93
N TYR A 208 -3.73 10.21 -26.96
CA TYR A 208 -4.11 11.36 -26.15
C TYR A 208 -3.20 12.54 -26.41
#